data_cb45f7826ca88c6278fddd12e2815111
#
_entry.id   cb45f7826ca88c6278fddd12e2815111
#
_cell.length_a   1.000
_cell.length_b   1.000
_cell.length_c   1.000
_cell.angle_alpha   90.00
_cell.angle_beta   90.00
_cell.angle_gamma   90.00
#
_symmetry.space_group_name_H-M   'P 1'
#
loop_
_entity.id
_entity.type
_entity.pdbx_description
1 polymer ?
#
loop_
_entity_poly.entity_id
_entity_poly.type
_entity_poly.pdbx_seq_one_letter_code
_entity_poly.pdbx_strand_id
1 'polypeptide(L)'
;MGHIYAAPYAVLEPQLAVVVEDSRGVAGFAVGTIDTLEWEDRLEREWWPQLRLRYADPPEALRDLWTPDERRASMIHHPARTPAAVVSKYPAHLHMNLLPRVQGSGLGSKLFDKWRSFAVEHGIKGIHVGANRANKGAIGFWRKIGFAELSIKDAAKGRTVWMAHD
;
A
#
# COMPACT_ATOMS: atom_id res chain seq x y z
N MET A 1 9.81 -6.61 4.40
CA MET A 1 8.42 -6.05 4.27
C MET A 1 8.38 -4.57 4.60
N GLY A 2 8.87 -4.12 5.77
CA GLY A 2 8.82 -2.73 6.18
C GLY A 2 9.39 -1.73 5.17
N HIS A 3 10.55 -2.01 4.58
CA HIS A 3 11.21 -1.15 3.61
C HIS A 3 10.44 -0.92 2.30
N ILE A 4 9.42 -1.72 2.01
CA ILE A 4 8.61 -1.59 0.78
C ILE A 4 7.25 -0.92 1.08
N TYR A 5 6.57 -1.37 2.16
CA TYR A 5 5.16 -1.05 2.36
C TYR A 5 4.85 -0.13 3.55
N ALA A 6 5.83 0.25 4.38
CA ALA A 6 5.57 1.07 5.55
C ALA A 6 6.65 2.12 5.79
N ALA A 7 7.93 1.72 5.86
CA ALA A 7 9.01 2.62 6.22
C ALA A 7 9.15 3.84 5.29
N PRO A 8 9.05 3.72 3.95
CA PRO A 8 9.16 4.91 3.09
C PRO A 8 8.10 5.96 3.43
N TYR A 9 6.85 5.54 3.68
CA TYR A 9 5.79 6.48 4.05
C TYR A 9 6.05 7.15 5.39
N ALA A 10 6.46 6.38 6.40
CA ALA A 10 6.76 6.93 7.72
C ALA A 10 7.92 7.93 7.69
N VAL A 11 8.85 7.80 6.74
CA VAL A 11 10.02 8.69 6.60
C VAL A 11 9.73 9.86 5.67
N LEU A 12 9.12 9.62 4.52
CA LEU A 12 8.94 10.62 3.47
C LEU A 12 7.58 11.36 3.56
N GLU A 13 6.55 10.71 4.13
CA GLU A 13 5.19 11.26 4.30
C GLU A 13 4.68 11.10 5.75
N PRO A 14 5.45 11.51 6.79
CA PRO A 14 5.11 11.25 8.20
C PRO A 14 3.76 11.84 8.61
N GLN A 15 3.31 12.92 7.96
CA GLN A 15 2.01 13.55 8.19
C GLN A 15 0.83 12.66 7.78
N LEU A 16 1.07 11.68 6.89
CA LEU A 16 0.09 10.70 6.43
C LEU A 16 0.31 9.31 7.05
N ALA A 17 1.11 9.24 8.12
CA ALA A 17 1.35 8.03 8.90
C ALA A 17 0.56 8.07 10.21
N VAL A 18 -0.40 7.18 10.35
CA VAL A 18 -1.26 7.06 11.54
C VAL A 18 -1.04 5.71 12.20
N VAL A 19 -0.86 5.68 13.50
CA VAL A 19 -0.71 4.45 14.28
C VAL A 19 -1.86 4.23 15.24
N VAL A 20 -2.11 2.96 15.55
CA VAL A 20 -2.98 2.51 16.64
C VAL A 20 -2.11 1.89 17.70
N GLU A 21 -2.29 2.32 18.95
CA GLU A 21 -1.62 1.76 20.11
C GLU A 21 -2.61 1.19 21.12
N ASP A 22 -2.21 0.16 21.83
CA ASP A 22 -2.87 -0.37 23.01
C ASP A 22 -1.87 -0.47 24.17
N SER A 23 -2.27 -1.02 25.32
CA SER A 23 -1.39 -1.20 26.48
C SER A 23 -0.14 -2.07 26.22
N ARG A 24 -0.05 -2.74 25.09
CA ARG A 24 1.07 -3.58 24.64
C ARG A 24 1.90 -2.92 23.53
N GLY A 25 1.67 -1.63 23.24
CA GLY A 25 2.36 -0.85 22.22
C GLY A 25 1.63 -0.82 20.89
N VAL A 26 2.36 -0.51 19.81
CA VAL A 26 1.79 -0.34 18.47
C VAL A 26 1.05 -1.60 18.02
N ALA A 27 -0.21 -1.46 17.69
CA ALA A 27 -1.12 -2.54 17.31
C ALA A 27 -1.53 -2.46 15.82
N GLY A 28 -1.27 -1.36 15.14
CA GLY A 28 -1.56 -1.18 13.74
C GLY A 28 -1.15 0.17 13.18
N PHE A 29 -1.26 0.31 11.86
CA PHE A 29 -0.96 1.57 11.18
C PHE A 29 -1.77 1.72 9.90
N ALA A 30 -1.92 2.96 9.47
CA ALA A 30 -2.26 3.36 8.10
C ALA A 30 -1.19 4.34 7.61
N VAL A 31 -0.65 4.10 6.43
CA VAL A 31 0.34 4.96 5.76
C VAL A 31 -0.05 5.09 4.29
N GLY A 32 0.26 6.20 3.66
CA GLY A 32 -0.09 6.40 2.25
C GLY A 32 0.41 7.72 1.71
N THR A 33 -0.09 8.06 0.53
CA THR A 33 0.18 9.34 -0.14
C THR A 33 -1.08 9.87 -0.79
N ILE A 34 -1.11 11.16 -1.05
CA ILE A 34 -2.19 11.83 -1.78
C ILE A 34 -1.95 11.88 -3.30
N ASP A 35 -0.72 11.65 -3.75
CA ASP A 35 -0.36 11.57 -5.17
C ASP A 35 0.56 10.37 -5.41
N THR A 36 -0.02 9.31 -5.98
CA THR A 36 0.68 8.06 -6.26
C THR A 36 1.79 8.21 -7.29
N LEU A 37 1.60 9.03 -8.32
CA LEU A 37 2.61 9.19 -9.37
C LEU A 37 3.83 9.91 -8.85
N GLU A 38 3.65 11.04 -8.17
CA GLU A 38 4.76 11.77 -7.52
C GLU A 38 5.43 10.90 -6.44
N TRP A 39 4.65 10.14 -5.68
CA TRP A 39 5.18 9.20 -4.70
C TRP A 39 6.09 8.14 -5.33
N GLU A 40 5.66 7.51 -6.41
CA GLU A 40 6.46 6.50 -7.11
C GLU A 40 7.76 7.10 -7.69
N ASP A 41 7.70 8.31 -8.22
CA ASP A 41 8.88 9.05 -8.70
C ASP A 41 9.81 9.46 -7.56
N ARG A 42 9.26 9.86 -6.42
CA ARG A 42 10.03 10.18 -5.22
C ARG A 42 10.74 8.96 -4.66
N LEU A 43 10.09 7.80 -4.65
CA LEU A 43 10.74 6.54 -4.24
C LEU A 43 11.95 6.21 -5.13
N GLU A 44 11.87 6.44 -6.44
CA GLU A 44 12.99 6.24 -7.35
C GLU A 44 14.16 7.19 -7.07
N ARG A 45 13.88 8.43 -6.68
CA ARG A 45 14.92 9.42 -6.40
C ARG A 45 15.54 9.27 -5.01
N GLU A 46 14.73 8.99 -3.98
CA GLU A 46 15.12 9.19 -2.57
C GLU A 46 15.21 7.89 -1.75
N TRP A 47 14.51 6.82 -2.18
CA TRP A 47 14.36 5.62 -1.35
C TRP A 47 15.04 4.37 -1.93
N TRP A 48 14.70 4.00 -3.15
CA TRP A 48 15.21 2.77 -3.76
C TRP A 48 16.73 2.75 -3.98
N PRO A 49 17.44 3.84 -4.35
CA PRO A 49 18.88 3.78 -4.59
C PRO A 49 19.66 3.20 -3.41
N GLN A 50 19.39 3.61 -2.19
CA GLN A 50 20.07 3.12 -1.00
C GLN A 50 19.76 1.65 -0.70
N LEU A 51 18.53 1.23 -0.98
CA LEU A 51 18.13 -0.17 -0.78
C LEU A 51 18.71 -1.09 -1.85
N ARG A 52 18.87 -0.63 -3.08
CA ARG A 52 19.54 -1.35 -4.16
C ARG A 52 21.01 -1.64 -3.86
N LEU A 53 21.68 -0.76 -3.13
CA LEU A 53 23.04 -1.01 -2.63
C LEU A 53 23.09 -2.11 -1.54
N ARG A 54 22.00 -2.25 -0.79
CA ARG A 54 21.91 -3.19 0.34
C ARG A 54 21.39 -4.56 -0.05
N TYR A 55 20.48 -4.63 -0.99
CA TYR A 55 19.82 -5.87 -1.43
C TYR A 55 20.20 -6.17 -2.87
N ALA A 56 20.81 -7.32 -3.12
CA ALA A 56 21.14 -7.74 -4.47
C ALA A 56 19.88 -7.98 -5.31
N ASP A 57 19.96 -7.66 -6.60
CA ASP A 57 18.92 -8.02 -7.55
C ASP A 57 18.99 -9.52 -7.84
N PRO A 58 17.94 -10.30 -7.55
CA PRO A 58 17.98 -11.74 -7.78
C PRO A 58 17.94 -12.05 -9.28
N PRO A 59 18.70 -13.05 -9.75
CA PRO A 59 18.72 -13.42 -11.16
C PRO A 59 17.33 -13.80 -11.68
N GLU A 60 16.83 -13.12 -12.71
CA GLU A 60 15.50 -13.38 -13.28
C GLU A 60 15.38 -14.81 -13.82
N ALA A 61 16.47 -15.40 -14.31
CA ALA A 61 16.48 -16.80 -14.76
C ALA A 61 16.13 -17.82 -13.66
N LEU A 62 16.22 -17.42 -12.39
CA LEU A 62 15.89 -18.27 -11.23
C LEU A 62 14.56 -17.87 -10.56
N ARG A 63 13.73 -17.07 -11.22
CA ARG A 63 12.50 -16.49 -10.66
C ARG A 63 11.56 -17.50 -9.98
N ASP A 64 11.42 -18.68 -10.56
CA ASP A 64 10.53 -19.71 -10.01
C ASP A 64 11.06 -20.32 -8.71
N LEU A 65 12.37 -20.22 -8.48
CA LEU A 65 13.07 -20.70 -7.29
C LEU A 65 13.26 -19.61 -6.22
N TRP A 66 12.93 -18.35 -6.52
CA TRP A 66 13.15 -17.26 -5.59
C TRP A 66 12.46 -17.47 -4.24
N THR A 67 13.23 -17.27 -3.19
CA THR A 67 12.72 -17.15 -1.82
C THR A 67 11.76 -15.96 -1.68
N PRO A 68 10.96 -15.91 -0.62
CA PRO A 68 10.15 -14.73 -0.33
C PRO A 68 10.95 -13.42 -0.21
N ASP A 69 12.20 -13.47 0.24
CA ASP A 69 13.05 -12.28 0.38
C ASP A 69 13.65 -11.84 -0.96
N GLU A 70 14.04 -12.76 -1.83
CA GLU A 70 14.46 -12.45 -3.20
C GLU A 70 13.31 -11.83 -4.01
N ARG A 71 12.07 -12.32 -3.86
CA ARG A 71 10.88 -11.68 -4.49
C ARG A 71 10.68 -10.24 -4.02
N ARG A 72 11.01 -9.93 -2.76
CA ARG A 72 10.97 -8.56 -2.24
C ARG A 72 12.15 -7.71 -2.72
N ALA A 73 13.34 -8.28 -2.80
CA ALA A 73 14.50 -7.61 -3.38
C ALA A 73 14.24 -7.21 -4.84
N SER A 74 13.67 -8.11 -5.64
CA SER A 74 13.24 -7.80 -7.01
C SER A 74 12.27 -6.62 -7.07
N MET A 75 11.34 -6.46 -6.11
CA MET A 75 10.43 -5.31 -6.06
C MET A 75 11.15 -3.97 -5.79
N ILE A 76 12.33 -3.99 -5.16
CA ILE A 76 13.16 -2.80 -4.94
C ILE A 76 13.89 -2.42 -6.23
N HIS A 77 14.35 -3.41 -6.98
CA HIS A 77 15.06 -3.19 -8.24
C HIS A 77 14.11 -2.91 -9.42
N HIS A 78 12.94 -3.55 -9.42
CA HIS A 78 11.95 -3.50 -10.50
C HIS A 78 10.55 -3.15 -9.93
N PRO A 79 10.37 -1.95 -9.34
CA PRO A 79 9.09 -1.56 -8.76
C PRO A 79 8.03 -1.42 -9.85
N ALA A 80 6.90 -2.09 -9.65
CA ALA A 80 5.77 -1.97 -10.57
C ALA A 80 5.06 -0.62 -10.35
N ARG A 81 4.76 0.07 -11.44
CA ARG A 81 3.93 1.27 -11.41
C ARG A 81 2.46 0.91 -11.24
N THR A 82 1.73 1.77 -10.54
CA THR A 82 0.28 1.68 -10.45
C THR A 82 -0.34 1.96 -11.83
N PRO A 83 -1.32 1.16 -12.29
CA PRO A 83 -1.92 1.37 -13.60
C PRO A 83 -2.51 2.77 -13.78
N ALA A 84 -2.26 3.41 -14.92
CA ALA A 84 -2.77 4.75 -15.23
C ALA A 84 -4.29 4.84 -15.10
N ALA A 85 -5.02 3.78 -15.47
CA ALA A 85 -6.48 3.70 -15.31
C ALA A 85 -6.95 3.76 -13.84
N VAL A 86 -6.07 3.50 -12.87
CA VAL A 86 -6.37 3.66 -11.44
C VAL A 86 -6.06 5.07 -11.00
N VAL A 87 -4.80 5.52 -11.18
CA VAL A 87 -4.32 6.79 -10.62
C VAL A 87 -4.96 8.01 -11.24
N SER A 88 -5.42 7.95 -12.51
CA SER A 88 -6.08 9.07 -13.18
C SER A 88 -7.37 9.51 -12.49
N LYS A 89 -8.07 8.60 -11.83
CA LYS A 89 -9.32 8.89 -11.11
C LYS A 89 -9.14 8.86 -9.59
N TYR A 90 -8.23 8.03 -9.10
CA TYR A 90 -7.99 7.78 -7.69
C TYR A 90 -6.51 8.02 -7.36
N PRO A 91 -6.06 9.28 -7.27
CA PRO A 91 -4.64 9.60 -7.13
C PRO A 91 -4.02 9.19 -5.79
N ALA A 92 -4.81 9.19 -4.72
CA ALA A 92 -4.32 8.82 -3.40
C ALA A 92 -4.34 7.31 -3.18
N HIS A 93 -3.39 6.79 -2.40
CA HIS A 93 -3.43 5.41 -1.93
C HIS A 93 -2.95 5.24 -0.49
N LEU A 94 -3.32 4.12 0.12
CA LEU A 94 -2.85 3.78 1.45
C LEU A 94 -2.57 2.29 1.61
N HIS A 95 -1.70 2.00 2.57
CA HIS A 95 -1.49 0.68 3.15
C HIS A 95 -1.94 0.68 4.61
N MET A 96 -2.61 -0.37 5.03
CA MET A 96 -3.09 -0.51 6.40
C MET A 96 -2.84 -1.92 6.92
N ASN A 97 -2.38 -2.01 8.16
CA ASN A 97 -2.19 -3.27 8.85
C ASN A 97 -2.64 -3.16 10.31
N LEU A 98 -3.31 -4.19 10.79
CA LEU A 98 -3.71 -4.34 12.18
C LEU A 98 -3.27 -5.70 12.69
N LEU A 99 -2.68 -5.75 13.86
CA LEU A 99 -2.38 -7.02 14.54
C LEU A 99 -3.68 -7.77 14.85
N PRO A 100 -3.65 -9.11 14.84
CA PRO A 100 -4.86 -9.92 15.08
C PRO A 100 -5.62 -9.55 16.35
N ARG A 101 -4.91 -9.18 17.42
CA ARG A 101 -5.50 -8.83 18.72
C ARG A 101 -6.44 -7.61 18.70
N VAL A 102 -6.36 -6.78 17.67
CA VAL A 102 -7.19 -5.55 17.54
C VAL A 102 -8.11 -5.60 16.31
N GLN A 103 -8.08 -6.70 15.56
CA GLN A 103 -9.01 -6.92 14.46
C GLN A 103 -10.42 -7.18 14.97
N GLY A 104 -11.44 -6.88 14.15
CA GLY A 104 -12.85 -7.09 14.50
C GLY A 104 -13.44 -6.08 15.50
N SER A 105 -12.65 -5.16 16.05
CA SER A 105 -13.08 -4.17 17.05
C SER A 105 -13.57 -2.83 16.45
N GLY A 106 -13.64 -2.71 15.13
CA GLY A 106 -13.97 -1.46 14.43
C GLY A 106 -12.80 -0.49 14.27
N LEU A 107 -11.61 -0.79 14.83
CA LEU A 107 -10.43 0.08 14.73
C LEU A 107 -9.95 0.28 13.29
N GLY A 108 -10.11 -0.71 12.42
CA GLY A 108 -9.75 -0.57 11.00
C GLY A 108 -10.53 0.55 10.31
N SER A 109 -11.83 0.64 10.53
CA SER A 109 -12.66 1.72 9.98
C SER A 109 -12.24 3.08 10.53
N LYS A 110 -12.05 3.18 11.85
CA LYS A 110 -11.60 4.42 12.50
C LYS A 110 -10.23 4.88 11.99
N LEU A 111 -9.32 3.93 11.76
CA LEU A 111 -7.99 4.22 11.23
C LEU A 111 -8.06 4.73 9.78
N PHE A 112 -8.90 4.10 8.95
CA PHE A 112 -9.19 4.59 7.60
C PHE A 112 -9.82 5.97 7.62
N ASP A 113 -10.86 6.20 8.43
CA ASP A 113 -11.54 7.49 8.53
C ASP A 113 -10.58 8.61 8.94
N LYS A 114 -9.67 8.32 9.87
CA LYS A 114 -8.65 9.27 10.30
C LYS A 114 -7.66 9.57 9.16
N TRP A 115 -7.20 8.57 8.43
CA TRP A 115 -6.31 8.76 7.29
C TRP A 115 -7.03 9.51 6.15
N ARG A 116 -8.28 9.14 5.86
CA ARG A 116 -9.11 9.79 4.84
C ARG A 116 -9.33 11.27 5.14
N SER A 117 -9.49 11.66 6.41
CA SER A 117 -9.66 13.07 6.75
C SER A 117 -8.50 13.94 6.28
N PHE A 118 -7.25 13.45 6.39
CA PHE A 118 -6.08 14.16 5.86
C PHE A 118 -6.13 14.28 4.33
N ALA A 119 -6.50 13.22 3.62
CA ALA A 119 -6.62 13.27 2.17
C ALA A 119 -7.69 14.31 1.73
N VAL A 120 -8.84 14.33 2.40
CA VAL A 120 -9.94 15.29 2.14
C VAL A 120 -9.50 16.73 2.43
N GLU A 121 -8.78 16.98 3.51
CA GLU A 121 -8.22 18.30 3.86
C GLU A 121 -7.29 18.83 2.76
N HIS A 122 -6.65 17.94 2.00
CA HIS A 122 -5.83 18.26 0.84
C HIS A 122 -6.59 18.24 -0.50
N GLY A 123 -7.93 18.23 -0.46
CA GLY A 123 -8.80 18.29 -1.64
C GLY A 123 -8.89 16.97 -2.43
N ILE A 124 -8.38 15.87 -1.89
CA ILE A 124 -8.41 14.56 -2.55
C ILE A 124 -9.78 13.90 -2.30
N LYS A 125 -10.43 13.47 -3.38
CA LYS A 125 -11.72 12.77 -3.32
C LYS A 125 -11.58 11.27 -3.60
N GLY A 126 -10.64 10.89 -4.48
CA GLY A 126 -10.48 9.52 -4.94
C GLY A 126 -9.29 8.81 -4.27
N ILE A 127 -9.55 7.70 -3.59
CA ILE A 127 -8.54 6.87 -2.91
C ILE A 127 -8.58 5.46 -3.49
N HIS A 128 -7.42 4.86 -3.76
CA HIS A 128 -7.36 3.46 -4.16
C HIS A 128 -6.51 2.61 -3.22
N VAL A 129 -6.71 1.31 -3.29
CA VAL A 129 -5.89 0.29 -2.64
C VAL A 129 -5.64 -0.88 -3.59
N GLY A 130 -4.46 -1.49 -3.48
CA GLY A 130 -4.13 -2.76 -4.14
C GLY A 130 -4.15 -3.89 -3.12
N ALA A 131 -5.13 -4.78 -3.20
CA ALA A 131 -5.22 -5.94 -2.33
C ALA A 131 -4.78 -7.23 -3.04
N ASN A 132 -4.02 -8.11 -2.36
CA ASN A 132 -3.73 -9.42 -2.92
C ASN A 132 -5.02 -10.21 -3.10
N ARG A 133 -5.25 -10.77 -4.29
CA ARG A 133 -6.46 -11.55 -4.64
C ARG A 133 -6.70 -12.73 -3.71
N ALA A 134 -5.63 -13.31 -3.15
CA ALA A 134 -5.73 -14.38 -2.16
C ALA A 134 -6.15 -13.89 -0.76
N ASN A 135 -5.99 -12.59 -0.46
CA ASN A 135 -6.37 -12.02 0.84
C ASN A 135 -7.85 -11.61 0.85
N LYS A 136 -8.73 -12.63 0.97
CA LYS A 136 -10.18 -12.43 1.00
C LYS A 136 -10.63 -11.56 2.18
N GLY A 137 -9.93 -11.64 3.31
CA GLY A 137 -10.21 -10.82 4.50
C GLY A 137 -10.00 -9.33 4.23
N ALA A 138 -8.88 -8.96 3.61
CA ALA A 138 -8.62 -7.56 3.23
C ALA A 138 -9.64 -7.06 2.21
N ILE A 139 -9.95 -7.85 1.16
CA ILE A 139 -10.95 -7.48 0.15
C ILE A 139 -12.32 -7.28 0.81
N GLY A 140 -12.74 -8.19 1.70
CA GLY A 140 -13.99 -8.07 2.44
C GLY A 140 -14.04 -6.84 3.34
N PHE A 141 -12.92 -6.51 4.00
CA PHE A 141 -12.80 -5.31 4.81
C PHE A 141 -12.96 -4.03 3.96
N TRP A 142 -12.23 -3.92 2.84
CA TRP A 142 -12.31 -2.76 1.96
C TRP A 142 -13.71 -2.55 1.38
N ARG A 143 -14.38 -3.64 0.96
CA ARG A 143 -15.79 -3.58 0.53
C ARG A 143 -16.72 -3.06 1.64
N LYS A 144 -16.53 -3.56 2.86
CA LYS A 144 -17.35 -3.17 4.02
C LYS A 144 -17.27 -1.68 4.33
N ILE A 145 -16.11 -1.05 4.09
CA ILE A 145 -15.92 0.39 4.32
C ILE A 145 -16.10 1.23 3.05
N GLY A 146 -16.73 0.68 2.02
CA GLY A 146 -17.21 1.45 0.87
C GLY A 146 -16.33 1.40 -0.39
N PHE A 147 -15.24 0.63 -0.39
CA PHE A 147 -14.44 0.46 -1.61
C PHE A 147 -15.13 -0.46 -2.61
N ALA A 148 -15.16 -0.06 -3.88
CA ALA A 148 -15.59 -0.88 -5.01
C ALA A 148 -14.39 -1.45 -5.79
N GLU A 149 -14.51 -2.66 -6.32
CA GLU A 149 -13.50 -3.21 -7.21
C GLU A 149 -13.50 -2.49 -8.55
N LEU A 150 -12.30 -2.18 -9.04
CA LEU A 150 -12.08 -1.58 -10.36
C LEU A 150 -11.90 -2.67 -11.42
N SER A 151 -12.63 -2.54 -12.53
CA SER A 151 -12.43 -3.37 -13.72
C SER A 151 -11.27 -2.83 -14.54
N ILE A 152 -10.06 -3.32 -14.28
CA ILE A 152 -8.85 -2.94 -15.02
C ILE A 152 -8.54 -4.03 -16.03
N LYS A 153 -8.52 -3.66 -17.33
CA LYS A 153 -8.49 -4.60 -18.47
C LYS A 153 -7.36 -5.64 -18.40
N ASP A 154 -6.17 -5.24 -17.94
CA ASP A 154 -5.00 -6.13 -17.88
C ASP A 154 -4.73 -6.67 -16.46
N ALA A 155 -5.39 -6.14 -15.44
CA ALA A 155 -5.23 -6.57 -14.05
C ALA A 155 -6.13 -7.75 -13.66
N ALA A 156 -7.08 -8.13 -14.49
CA ALA A 156 -8.03 -9.22 -14.20
C ALA A 156 -7.34 -10.58 -13.94
N LYS A 157 -6.20 -10.82 -14.60
CA LYS A 157 -5.37 -12.03 -14.44
C LYS A 157 -4.25 -11.84 -13.40
N GLY A 158 -4.06 -10.62 -12.89
CA GLY A 158 -3.00 -10.28 -11.94
C GLY A 158 -3.30 -10.75 -10.51
N ARG A 159 -2.25 -10.71 -9.67
CA ARG A 159 -2.35 -11.04 -8.24
C ARG A 159 -3.02 -9.92 -7.42
N THR A 160 -3.13 -8.71 -7.97
CA THR A 160 -3.69 -7.53 -7.30
C THR A 160 -5.13 -7.29 -7.75
N VAL A 161 -6.01 -7.12 -6.79
CA VAL A 161 -7.35 -6.55 -6.97
C VAL A 161 -7.24 -5.06 -6.63
N TRP A 162 -7.51 -4.21 -7.61
CA TRP A 162 -7.60 -2.78 -7.40
C TRP A 162 -8.99 -2.41 -6.92
N MET A 163 -9.04 -1.63 -5.86
CA MET A 163 -10.31 -1.18 -5.28
C MET A 163 -10.21 0.33 -5.02
N ALA A 164 -11.33 1.03 -5.11
CA ALA A 164 -11.37 2.47 -4.94
C ALA A 164 -12.58 2.95 -4.15
N HIS A 165 -12.41 4.11 -3.54
CA HIS A 165 -13.39 4.85 -2.74
C HIS A 165 -13.41 6.31 -3.23
N ASP A 166 -14.59 6.87 -3.49
CA ASP A 166 -14.83 8.29 -3.83
C ASP A 166 -14.90 9.16 -2.58
#